data_20220cdaf61e0914a2f80de22ae23012
#
_entry.id   20220cdaf61e0914a2f80de22ae23012
#
_cell.length_a   1.000
_cell.length_b   1.000
_cell.length_c   1.000
_cell.angle_alpha   90.00
_cell.angle_beta   90.00
_cell.angle_gamma   90.00
#
_symmetry.space_group_name_H-M   'P 1'
#
loop_
_entity.id
_entity.type
_entity.pdbx_description
1 polymer ?
#
loop_
_entity_poly.entity_id
_entity_poly.type
_entity_poly.pdbx_seq_one_letter_code
_entity_poly.pdbx_strand_id
1 'polypeptide(L)'
;MFKKSIKAYKEACEVIPGGVDSPVRAFKSVGGTPPFIKKGKGAYLYDIDGNKYLDFVQSWGPLIFGHCDKDIEKAVIKTAKLGLSFGAPTNLETKLASEIVEMYENIDKVRFVSSGTEATMSAIRLARGVTNKNDIIKFEGCYHGHSDSLLVQAGSGMATFGSPSSPGVPEDLTKHTLLCEYNNIEQLKKCFEASSDIACIIIEPIA
;
A
#
# COMPACT_ATOMS: atom_id res chain seq x y z
N MET A 1 0.71 31.59 -7.27
CA MET A 1 0.97 30.36 -7.99
C MET A 1 -0.07 29.29 -7.64
N PHE A 2 -0.27 28.91 -6.38
CA PHE A 2 -1.22 27.87 -5.93
C PHE A 2 -2.50 28.41 -5.26
N LYS A 3 -3.05 29.52 -5.75
CA LYS A 3 -4.19 30.21 -5.07
C LYS A 3 -5.43 29.32 -4.92
N LYS A 4 -5.77 28.56 -5.96
CA LYS A 4 -6.93 27.67 -5.94
C LYS A 4 -6.64 26.42 -5.08
N SER A 5 -5.45 25.84 -5.21
CA SER A 5 -5.05 24.69 -4.39
C SER A 5 -4.98 25.04 -2.90
N ILE A 6 -4.49 26.24 -2.53
CA ILE A 6 -4.50 26.71 -1.13
C ILE A 6 -5.94 26.79 -0.60
N LYS A 7 -6.87 27.36 -1.39
CA LYS A 7 -8.27 27.45 -0.99
C LYS A 7 -8.89 26.05 -0.84
N ALA A 8 -8.68 25.18 -1.84
CA ALA A 8 -9.21 23.82 -1.83
C ALA A 8 -8.65 22.97 -0.66
N TYR A 9 -7.36 23.14 -0.33
CA TYR A 9 -6.77 22.46 0.81
C TYR A 9 -7.36 22.92 2.15
N LYS A 10 -7.63 24.23 2.29
CA LYS A 10 -8.33 24.75 3.46
C LYS A 10 -9.73 24.13 3.62
N GLU A 11 -10.53 24.10 2.53
CA GLU A 11 -11.84 23.50 2.51
C GLU A 11 -11.77 21.99 2.81
N ALA A 12 -10.77 21.28 2.26
CA ALA A 12 -10.56 19.87 2.55
C ALA A 12 -10.24 19.61 4.04
N CYS A 13 -9.46 20.47 4.68
CA CYS A 13 -9.14 20.33 6.11
C CYS A 13 -10.35 20.48 7.04
N GLU A 14 -11.46 21.10 6.57
CA GLU A 14 -12.70 21.22 7.34
C GLU A 14 -13.48 19.90 7.40
N VAL A 15 -13.30 19.01 6.41
CA VAL A 15 -14.12 17.79 6.26
C VAL A 15 -13.30 16.49 6.15
N ILE A 16 -12.00 16.59 5.90
CA ILE A 16 -11.11 15.44 5.78
C ILE A 16 -9.96 15.60 6.80
N PRO A 17 -9.71 14.63 7.69
CA PRO A 17 -8.60 14.68 8.64
C PRO A 17 -7.26 14.97 7.94
N GLY A 18 -6.65 16.12 8.25
CA GLY A 18 -5.41 16.56 7.60
C GLY A 18 -5.55 17.02 6.14
N GLY A 19 -6.80 17.16 5.63
CA GLY A 19 -7.12 17.64 4.28
C GLY A 19 -6.84 16.65 3.15
N VAL A 20 -6.50 15.39 3.47
CA VAL A 20 -6.12 14.34 2.50
C VAL A 20 -6.50 12.95 3.01
N ASP A 21 -6.81 12.02 2.11
CA ASP A 21 -7.11 10.63 2.46
C ASP A 21 -5.85 9.76 2.66
N SER A 22 -4.67 10.31 2.40
CA SER A 22 -3.39 9.66 2.70
C SER A 22 -2.40 10.69 3.24
N PRO A 23 -1.82 10.49 4.45
CA PRO A 23 -0.97 11.49 5.13
C PRO A 23 0.20 12.01 4.28
N VAL A 24 0.78 11.18 3.43
CA VAL A 24 1.89 11.55 2.55
C VAL A 24 1.51 12.66 1.56
N ARG A 25 0.24 12.75 1.18
CA ARG A 25 -0.26 13.78 0.25
C ARG A 25 -0.40 15.16 0.86
N ALA A 26 -0.32 15.29 2.19
CA ALA A 26 -0.44 16.58 2.90
C ALA A 26 0.84 17.44 2.84
N PHE A 27 1.91 16.96 2.24
CA PHE A 27 3.21 17.66 2.12
C PHE A 27 3.86 18.05 3.46
N LYS A 28 3.47 17.40 4.57
CA LYS A 28 4.00 17.75 5.91
C LYS A 28 5.52 17.60 6.01
N SER A 29 6.10 16.61 5.33
CA SER A 29 7.55 16.34 5.33
C SER A 29 8.35 17.27 4.42
N VAL A 30 7.72 17.84 3.39
CA VAL A 30 8.40 18.69 2.39
C VAL A 30 7.98 20.16 2.48
N GLY A 31 6.91 20.43 3.22
CA GLY A 31 6.35 21.78 3.38
C GLY A 31 5.54 22.26 2.17
N GLY A 32 4.85 23.38 2.34
CA GLY A 32 4.00 23.97 1.31
C GLY A 32 2.58 23.42 1.29
N THR A 33 1.86 23.71 0.21
CA THR A 33 0.48 23.26 -0.03
C THR A 33 0.47 22.27 -1.17
N PRO A 34 -0.17 21.10 -1.02
CA PRO A 34 -0.26 20.13 -2.10
C PRO A 34 -1.06 20.70 -3.28
N PRO A 35 -0.64 20.45 -4.54
CA PRO A 35 -1.43 20.81 -5.70
C PRO A 35 -2.69 19.93 -5.77
N PHE A 36 -3.84 20.54 -6.03
CA PHE A 36 -5.08 19.81 -6.28
C PHE A 36 -5.17 19.44 -7.76
N ILE A 37 -5.08 18.16 -8.06
CA ILE A 37 -5.03 17.69 -9.44
C ILE A 37 -6.44 17.68 -10.05
N LYS A 38 -6.55 18.25 -11.25
CA LYS A 38 -7.79 18.31 -12.03
C LYS A 38 -7.90 17.18 -13.05
N LYS A 39 -6.78 16.82 -13.69
CA LYS A 39 -6.73 15.78 -14.72
C LYS A 39 -5.31 15.24 -14.90
N GLY A 40 -5.24 14.04 -15.45
CA GLY A 40 -4.01 13.47 -16.02
C GLY A 40 -4.17 13.19 -17.52
N LYS A 41 -3.08 13.20 -18.26
CA LYS A 41 -3.04 12.75 -19.66
C LYS A 41 -1.63 12.32 -20.06
N GLY A 42 -1.47 11.08 -20.50
CA GLY A 42 -0.17 10.50 -20.79
C GLY A 42 0.76 10.60 -19.56
N ALA A 43 1.94 11.12 -19.73
CA ALA A 43 2.91 11.28 -18.64
C ALA A 43 2.69 12.53 -17.76
N TYR A 44 1.57 13.24 -17.88
CA TYR A 44 1.40 14.54 -17.24
C TYR A 44 0.17 14.64 -16.36
N LEU A 45 0.33 15.34 -15.23
CA LEU A 45 -0.74 15.83 -14.37
C LEU A 45 -0.97 17.34 -14.59
N TYR A 46 -2.19 17.77 -14.35
CA TYR A 46 -2.60 19.17 -14.42
C TYR A 46 -3.40 19.53 -13.17
N ASP A 47 -2.99 20.56 -12.47
CA ASP A 47 -3.70 21.04 -11.28
C ASP A 47 -4.85 22.00 -11.60
N ILE A 48 -5.59 22.39 -10.57
CA ILE A 48 -6.69 23.35 -10.67
C ILE A 48 -6.22 24.81 -10.87
N ASP A 49 -4.94 25.08 -10.61
CA ASP A 49 -4.32 26.38 -10.84
C ASP A 49 -3.81 26.55 -12.28
N GLY A 50 -3.81 25.46 -13.08
CA GLY A 50 -3.39 25.44 -14.48
C GLY A 50 -1.94 25.04 -14.70
N ASN A 51 -1.24 24.59 -13.66
CA ASN A 51 0.13 24.10 -13.79
C ASN A 51 0.14 22.68 -14.38
N LYS A 52 1.23 22.35 -15.07
CA LYS A 52 1.50 21.04 -15.68
C LYS A 52 2.74 20.43 -15.02
N TYR A 53 2.64 19.14 -14.66
CA TYR A 53 3.71 18.38 -14.03
C TYR A 53 3.99 17.11 -14.81
N LEU A 54 5.26 16.74 -14.95
CA LEU A 54 5.63 15.40 -15.36
C LEU A 54 5.44 14.46 -14.17
N ASP A 55 4.64 13.42 -14.35
CA ASP A 55 4.27 12.52 -13.26
C ASP A 55 5.25 11.34 -13.14
N PHE A 56 6.16 11.43 -12.18
CA PHE A 56 7.05 10.35 -11.80
C PHE A 56 6.48 9.41 -10.73
N VAL A 57 5.33 9.78 -10.14
CA VAL A 57 4.69 8.97 -9.09
C VAL A 57 3.81 7.86 -9.68
N GLN A 58 3.17 8.14 -10.83
CA GLN A 58 2.33 7.17 -11.56
C GLN A 58 1.33 6.44 -10.67
N SER A 59 0.70 7.19 -9.73
CA SER A 59 -0.25 6.64 -8.73
C SER A 59 0.34 5.50 -7.88
N TRP A 60 1.63 5.56 -7.58
CA TRP A 60 2.40 4.55 -6.84
C TRP A 60 2.55 3.21 -7.60
N GLY A 61 2.75 3.29 -8.92
CA GLY A 61 3.11 2.18 -9.78
C GLY A 61 2.07 1.68 -10.78
N PRO A 62 0.74 1.75 -10.54
CA PRO A 62 -0.23 1.11 -11.44
C PRO A 62 -0.37 1.78 -12.82
N LEU A 63 0.07 3.03 -13.00
CA LEU A 63 -0.12 3.78 -14.26
C LEU A 63 1.06 3.63 -15.22
N ILE A 64 1.53 2.41 -15.50
CA ILE A 64 2.65 2.14 -16.41
C ILE A 64 2.42 2.60 -17.86
N PHE A 65 1.16 2.70 -18.30
CA PHE A 65 0.78 3.25 -19.62
C PHE A 65 0.46 4.76 -19.56
N GLY A 66 0.63 5.39 -18.39
CA GLY A 66 0.26 6.78 -18.16
C GLY A 66 -1.23 7.00 -17.95
N HIS A 67 -1.60 8.28 -17.85
CA HIS A 67 -2.99 8.69 -17.62
C HIS A 67 -3.84 8.63 -18.87
N CYS A 68 -5.07 8.15 -18.75
CA CYS A 68 -6.08 8.10 -19.82
C CYS A 68 -5.58 7.37 -21.07
N ASP A 69 -4.96 6.20 -20.87
CA ASP A 69 -4.67 5.30 -21.99
C ASP A 69 -5.97 4.89 -22.68
N LYS A 70 -5.99 4.98 -24.01
CA LYS A 70 -7.22 4.84 -24.79
C LYS A 70 -7.83 3.44 -24.76
N ASP A 71 -6.99 2.42 -24.67
CA ASP A 71 -7.47 1.03 -24.69
C ASP A 71 -8.00 0.66 -23.32
N ILE A 72 -7.34 1.10 -22.24
CA ILE A 72 -7.82 0.94 -20.87
C ILE A 72 -9.13 1.71 -20.67
N GLU A 73 -9.20 2.97 -21.07
CA GLU A 73 -10.42 3.79 -20.98
C GLU A 73 -11.60 3.12 -21.71
N LYS A 74 -11.40 2.65 -22.93
CA LYS A 74 -12.40 1.94 -23.72
C LYS A 74 -12.87 0.65 -23.04
N ALA A 75 -11.96 -0.14 -22.47
CA ALA A 75 -12.30 -1.36 -21.76
C ALA A 75 -13.11 -1.07 -20.49
N VAL A 76 -12.72 -0.05 -19.72
CA VAL A 76 -13.44 0.40 -18.51
C VAL A 76 -14.85 0.87 -18.86
N ILE A 77 -15.01 1.75 -19.86
CA ILE A 77 -16.33 2.25 -20.30
C ILE A 77 -17.22 1.10 -20.78
N LYS A 78 -16.69 0.17 -21.56
CA LYS A 78 -17.42 -1.01 -22.03
C LYS A 78 -17.93 -1.85 -20.87
N THR A 79 -17.08 -2.14 -19.90
CA THR A 79 -17.40 -3.02 -18.77
C THR A 79 -18.32 -2.33 -17.77
N ALA A 80 -18.15 -1.03 -17.52
CA ALA A 80 -19.01 -0.23 -16.63
C ALA A 80 -20.48 -0.24 -17.07
N LYS A 81 -20.75 -0.31 -18.37
CA LYS A 81 -22.12 -0.42 -18.92
C LYS A 81 -22.83 -1.73 -18.57
N LEU A 82 -22.10 -2.75 -18.14
CA LEU A 82 -22.65 -4.04 -17.71
C LEU A 82 -22.93 -4.09 -16.20
N GLY A 83 -22.44 -3.11 -15.46
CA GLY A 83 -22.55 -2.99 -14.01
C GLY A 83 -21.18 -2.94 -13.34
N LEU A 84 -21.11 -2.28 -12.17
CA LEU A 84 -19.86 -2.05 -11.44
C LEU A 84 -19.65 -3.01 -10.27
N SER A 85 -20.72 -3.66 -9.80
CA SER A 85 -20.65 -4.60 -8.67
C SER A 85 -21.88 -5.49 -8.65
N PHE A 86 -21.71 -6.77 -8.40
CA PHE A 86 -22.81 -7.75 -8.48
C PHE A 86 -23.04 -8.52 -7.18
N GLY A 87 -22.12 -8.49 -6.21
CA GLY A 87 -22.20 -9.37 -5.04
C GLY A 87 -22.19 -10.88 -5.41
N ALA A 88 -21.68 -11.20 -6.61
CA ALA A 88 -21.62 -12.54 -7.18
C ALA A 88 -20.35 -12.72 -8.02
N PRO A 89 -19.86 -13.95 -8.24
CA PRO A 89 -18.66 -14.19 -9.04
C PRO A 89 -18.87 -13.79 -10.51
N THR A 90 -17.80 -13.37 -11.17
CA THR A 90 -17.79 -12.99 -12.58
C THR A 90 -16.72 -13.75 -13.38
N ASN A 91 -16.97 -13.95 -14.67
CA ASN A 91 -15.99 -14.57 -15.56
C ASN A 91 -14.71 -13.73 -15.72
N LEU A 92 -14.78 -12.41 -15.49
CA LEU A 92 -13.61 -11.53 -15.56
C LEU A 92 -12.59 -11.83 -14.45
N GLU A 93 -13.07 -12.17 -13.26
CA GLU A 93 -12.19 -12.58 -12.14
C GLU A 93 -11.45 -13.87 -12.49
N THR A 94 -12.17 -14.88 -12.98
CA THR A 94 -11.58 -16.16 -13.40
C THR A 94 -10.55 -15.96 -14.51
N LYS A 95 -10.88 -15.16 -15.53
CA LYS A 95 -9.99 -14.89 -16.64
C LYS A 95 -8.70 -14.19 -16.20
N LEU A 96 -8.81 -13.16 -15.36
CA LEU A 96 -7.64 -12.45 -14.84
C LEU A 96 -6.79 -13.36 -13.95
N ALA A 97 -7.42 -14.19 -13.11
CA ALA A 97 -6.70 -15.14 -12.27
C ALA A 97 -5.93 -16.17 -13.12
N SER A 98 -6.53 -16.69 -14.20
CA SER A 98 -5.86 -17.61 -15.12
C SER A 98 -4.64 -16.96 -15.79
N GLU A 99 -4.76 -15.72 -16.27
CA GLU A 99 -3.65 -14.98 -16.86
C GLU A 99 -2.48 -14.79 -15.87
N ILE A 100 -2.76 -14.51 -14.59
CA ILE A 100 -1.73 -14.38 -13.56
C ILE A 100 -1.05 -15.73 -13.29
N VAL A 101 -1.82 -16.82 -13.16
CA VAL A 101 -1.27 -18.16 -12.94
C VAL A 101 -0.39 -18.59 -14.12
N GLU A 102 -0.78 -18.28 -15.35
CA GLU A 102 0.02 -18.58 -16.55
C GLU A 102 1.33 -17.79 -16.61
N MET A 103 1.36 -16.57 -16.05
CA MET A 103 2.56 -15.72 -16.04
C MET A 103 3.61 -16.12 -14.99
N TYR A 104 3.21 -16.82 -13.95
CA TYR A 104 4.07 -17.11 -12.80
C TYR A 104 4.06 -18.60 -12.45
N GLU A 105 5.17 -19.29 -12.64
CA GLU A 105 5.34 -20.73 -12.41
C GLU A 105 5.00 -21.18 -10.97
N ASN A 106 5.14 -20.29 -9.99
CA ASN A 106 4.96 -20.60 -8.57
C ASN A 106 3.58 -20.18 -8.02
N ILE A 107 2.64 -19.80 -8.90
CA ILE A 107 1.30 -19.38 -8.50
C ILE A 107 0.26 -20.37 -9.01
N ASP A 108 -0.35 -21.13 -8.12
CA ASP A 108 -1.44 -22.06 -8.45
C ASP A 108 -2.82 -21.41 -8.36
N LYS A 109 -2.99 -20.43 -7.46
CA LYS A 109 -4.28 -19.80 -7.18
C LYS A 109 -4.11 -18.33 -6.82
N VAL A 110 -5.08 -17.52 -7.23
CA VAL A 110 -5.11 -16.07 -6.97
C VAL A 110 -6.38 -15.71 -6.21
N ARG A 111 -6.25 -14.81 -5.24
CA ARG A 111 -7.36 -14.13 -4.57
C ARG A 111 -7.24 -12.64 -4.77
N PHE A 112 -8.27 -12.03 -5.34
CA PHE A 112 -8.35 -10.57 -5.49
C PHE A 112 -8.88 -9.92 -4.23
N VAL A 113 -8.35 -8.74 -3.95
CA VAL A 113 -8.75 -7.84 -2.86
C VAL A 113 -8.75 -6.41 -3.38
N SER A 114 -9.28 -5.46 -2.61
CA SER A 114 -9.47 -4.08 -3.06
C SER A 114 -8.30 -3.15 -2.76
N SER A 115 -7.31 -3.58 -1.97
CA SER A 115 -6.15 -2.76 -1.60
C SER A 115 -4.92 -3.59 -1.27
N GLY A 116 -3.72 -2.95 -1.32
CA GLY A 116 -2.48 -3.58 -0.86
C GLY A 116 -2.51 -3.94 0.62
N THR A 117 -3.17 -3.14 1.46
CA THR A 117 -3.38 -3.45 2.89
C THR A 117 -4.15 -4.76 3.06
N GLU A 118 -5.22 -4.96 2.31
CA GLU A 118 -5.99 -6.23 2.36
C GLU A 118 -5.17 -7.40 1.83
N ALA A 119 -4.33 -7.19 0.83
CA ALA A 119 -3.44 -8.22 0.29
C ALA A 119 -2.40 -8.66 1.33
N THR A 120 -1.67 -7.73 1.92
CA THR A 120 -0.65 -8.03 2.94
C THR A 120 -1.27 -8.63 4.20
N MET A 121 -2.39 -8.10 4.67
CA MET A 121 -3.16 -8.66 5.80
C MET A 121 -3.60 -10.09 5.53
N SER A 122 -4.06 -10.39 4.31
CA SER A 122 -4.50 -11.73 3.91
C SER A 122 -3.33 -12.69 3.78
N ALA A 123 -2.19 -12.24 3.24
CA ALA A 123 -0.97 -13.03 3.13
C ALA A 123 -0.41 -13.42 4.50
N ILE A 124 -0.34 -12.48 5.44
CA ILE A 124 0.09 -12.75 6.82
C ILE A 124 -0.86 -13.73 7.50
N ARG A 125 -2.17 -13.56 7.35
CA ARG A 125 -3.15 -14.50 7.92
C ARG A 125 -2.99 -15.91 7.34
N LEU A 126 -2.74 -16.01 6.03
CA LEU A 126 -2.48 -17.29 5.37
C LEU A 126 -1.19 -17.93 5.92
N ALA A 127 -0.09 -17.18 6.02
CA ALA A 127 1.17 -17.65 6.56
C ALA A 127 1.01 -18.19 7.98
N ARG A 128 0.34 -17.44 8.86
CA ARG A 128 0.01 -17.89 10.22
C ARG A 128 -0.83 -19.15 10.25
N GLY A 129 -1.85 -19.24 9.39
CA GLY A 129 -2.72 -20.40 9.32
C GLY A 129 -2.02 -21.67 8.84
N VAL A 130 -1.10 -21.55 7.88
CA VAL A 130 -0.34 -22.69 7.34
C VAL A 130 0.75 -23.16 8.29
N THR A 131 1.46 -22.23 8.94
CA THR A 131 2.57 -22.55 9.83
C THR A 131 2.15 -22.86 11.26
N ASN A 132 0.94 -22.46 11.64
CA ASN A 132 0.43 -22.45 13.02
C ASN A 132 1.36 -21.65 13.96
N LYS A 133 1.93 -20.55 13.48
CA LYS A 133 2.83 -19.63 14.17
C LYS A 133 2.29 -18.21 14.13
N ASN A 134 2.76 -17.35 15.03
CA ASN A 134 2.17 -16.02 15.25
C ASN A 134 3.06 -14.86 14.82
N ASP A 135 4.38 -14.97 14.97
CA ASP A 135 5.29 -13.87 14.79
C ASP A 135 5.63 -13.63 13.32
N ILE A 136 5.86 -12.38 12.98
CA ILE A 136 6.31 -11.97 11.65
C ILE A 136 7.57 -11.12 11.76
N ILE A 137 8.42 -11.19 10.75
CA ILE A 137 9.55 -10.27 10.60
C ILE A 137 9.22 -9.25 9.53
N LYS A 138 9.39 -7.97 9.85
CA LYS A 138 9.23 -6.82 8.95
C LYS A 138 10.53 -6.01 8.93
N PHE A 139 10.86 -5.40 7.80
CA PHE A 139 12.02 -4.52 7.70
C PHE A 139 11.67 -3.05 7.96
N GLU A 140 12.60 -2.34 8.60
CA GLU A 140 12.49 -0.89 8.80
C GLU A 140 12.44 -0.16 7.44
N GLY A 141 11.65 0.91 7.37
CA GLY A 141 11.48 1.68 6.15
C GLY A 141 10.52 1.07 5.12
N CYS A 142 10.24 -0.25 5.17
CA CYS A 142 9.30 -0.88 4.25
C CYS A 142 7.84 -0.58 4.62
N TYR A 143 7.02 -0.26 3.61
CA TYR A 143 5.59 -0.01 3.75
C TYR A 143 4.76 -1.20 3.26
N HIS A 144 3.90 -1.71 4.13
CA HIS A 144 3.05 -2.88 3.82
C HIS A 144 1.55 -2.62 4.09
N GLY A 145 1.11 -1.38 3.91
CA GLY A 145 -0.26 -0.97 4.24
C GLY A 145 -0.41 -0.56 5.71
N HIS A 146 -1.65 -0.36 6.14
CA HIS A 146 -1.98 0.20 7.46
C HIS A 146 -2.71 -0.78 8.38
N SER A 147 -2.48 -2.08 8.24
CA SER A 147 -2.91 -3.06 9.24
C SER A 147 -2.17 -2.82 10.56
N ASP A 148 -2.85 -2.87 11.69
CA ASP A 148 -2.31 -2.53 13.01
C ASP A 148 -1.02 -3.31 13.34
N SER A 149 -0.96 -4.59 13.00
CA SER A 149 0.25 -5.41 13.18
C SER A 149 1.47 -4.94 12.38
N LEU A 150 1.30 -4.09 11.38
CA LEU A 150 2.35 -3.55 10.52
C LEU A 150 2.70 -2.09 10.83
N LEU A 151 1.90 -1.42 11.68
CA LEU A 151 2.15 -0.06 12.17
C LEU A 151 3.07 -0.09 13.40
N VAL A 152 4.30 -0.51 13.17
CA VAL A 152 5.34 -0.69 14.19
C VAL A 152 6.58 0.12 13.87
N GLN A 153 7.26 0.55 14.92
CA GLN A 153 8.56 1.23 14.85
C GLN A 153 9.59 0.48 15.70
N ALA A 154 10.87 0.70 15.42
CA ALA A 154 11.94 0.09 16.18
C ALA A 154 11.85 0.48 17.68
N GLY A 155 12.05 -0.52 18.55
CA GLY A 155 12.29 -0.32 19.96
C GLY A 155 13.73 0.11 20.23
N SER A 156 14.08 0.30 21.51
CA SER A 156 15.41 0.76 21.95
C SER A 156 16.52 -0.30 21.88
N GLY A 157 16.30 -1.47 21.28
CA GLY A 157 17.27 -2.56 21.22
C GLY A 157 17.38 -3.23 19.85
N MET A 158 18.48 -3.94 19.61
CA MET A 158 18.68 -4.73 18.40
C MET A 158 17.75 -5.94 18.39
N ALA A 159 17.04 -6.19 17.27
CA ALA A 159 16.13 -7.33 17.06
C ALA A 159 15.05 -7.43 18.16
N THR A 160 14.27 -6.38 18.35
CA THR A 160 13.18 -6.34 19.35
C THR A 160 11.82 -6.36 18.70
N PHE A 161 10.83 -6.85 19.43
CA PHE A 161 9.42 -6.66 19.05
C PHE A 161 9.12 -5.17 18.95
N GLY A 162 8.44 -4.79 17.88
CA GLY A 162 8.15 -3.39 17.60
C GLY A 162 7.13 -2.79 18.57
N SER A 163 7.28 -1.50 18.83
CA SER A 163 6.25 -0.72 19.53
C SER A 163 5.31 -0.06 18.49
N PRO A 164 4.06 0.30 18.89
CA PRO A 164 3.15 1.00 17.98
C PRO A 164 3.75 2.29 17.41
N SER A 165 3.67 2.47 16.11
CA SER A 165 4.11 3.70 15.42
C SER A 165 2.99 4.71 15.20
N SER A 166 1.74 4.32 15.51
CA SER A 166 0.56 5.15 15.32
C SER A 166 -0.27 5.19 16.60
N PRO A 167 -0.74 6.39 17.01
CA PRO A 167 -1.68 6.50 18.13
C PRO A 167 -2.94 5.65 17.89
N GLY A 168 -3.40 4.95 18.93
CA GLY A 168 -4.59 4.10 18.86
C GLY A 168 -4.33 2.66 18.42
N VAL A 169 -3.11 2.28 18.07
CA VAL A 169 -2.73 0.87 17.87
C VAL A 169 -2.34 0.27 19.21
N PRO A 170 -3.06 -0.74 19.72
CA PRO A 170 -2.71 -1.42 20.97
C PRO A 170 -1.38 -2.18 20.84
N GLU A 171 -0.59 -2.21 21.90
CA GLU A 171 0.67 -2.98 21.96
C GLU A 171 0.45 -4.47 21.67
N ASP A 172 -0.66 -5.03 22.12
CA ASP A 172 -1.02 -6.43 21.86
C ASP A 172 -1.11 -6.79 20.37
N LEU A 173 -1.37 -5.84 19.48
CA LEU A 173 -1.42 -6.07 18.02
C LEU A 173 -0.04 -6.00 17.38
N THR A 174 0.92 -5.37 18.03
CA THR A 174 2.30 -5.21 17.52
C THR A 174 3.30 -6.17 18.15
N LYS A 175 2.96 -6.81 19.27
CA LYS A 175 3.84 -7.74 20.02
C LYS A 175 4.30 -8.97 19.22
N HIS A 176 3.65 -9.26 18.11
CA HIS A 176 3.98 -10.37 17.21
C HIS A 176 4.73 -9.90 15.94
N THR A 177 5.28 -8.68 15.95
CA THR A 177 6.03 -8.14 14.82
C THR A 177 7.44 -7.77 15.23
N LEU A 178 8.40 -8.54 14.76
CA LEU A 178 9.82 -8.27 14.91
C LEU A 178 10.29 -7.32 13.81
N LEU A 179 11.05 -6.30 14.20
CA LEU A 179 11.67 -5.37 13.25
C LEU A 179 13.12 -5.74 13.00
N CYS A 180 13.51 -5.69 11.74
CA CYS A 180 14.85 -5.93 11.28
C CYS A 180 15.30 -4.77 10.39
N GLU A 181 16.52 -4.35 10.51
CA GLU A 181 17.15 -3.39 9.63
C GLU A 181 17.32 -4.00 8.23
N TYR A 182 17.02 -3.22 7.19
CA TYR A 182 17.14 -3.68 5.81
C TYR A 182 18.59 -3.99 5.45
N ASN A 183 18.83 -5.11 4.75
CA ASN A 183 20.17 -5.63 4.41
C ASN A 183 21.07 -6.00 5.61
N ASN A 184 20.53 -6.17 6.81
CA ASN A 184 21.28 -6.61 7.99
C ASN A 184 21.02 -8.09 8.32
N ILE A 185 21.84 -8.97 7.71
CA ILE A 185 21.70 -10.44 7.88
C ILE A 185 21.94 -10.89 9.32
N GLU A 186 22.84 -10.24 10.04
CA GLU A 186 23.12 -10.60 11.44
C GLU A 186 21.93 -10.27 12.35
N GLN A 187 21.24 -9.16 12.10
CA GLN A 187 20.03 -8.83 12.83
C GLN A 187 18.88 -9.77 12.46
N LEU A 188 18.78 -10.17 11.19
CA LEU A 188 17.78 -11.16 10.77
C LEU A 188 17.99 -12.51 11.48
N LYS A 189 19.23 -12.99 11.62
CA LYS A 189 19.56 -14.19 12.41
C LYS A 189 19.10 -14.05 13.86
N LYS A 190 19.37 -12.91 14.49
CA LYS A 190 18.92 -12.63 15.85
C LYS A 190 17.38 -12.63 15.99
N CYS A 191 16.63 -12.20 14.97
CA CYS A 191 15.17 -12.35 14.99
C CYS A 191 14.74 -13.82 15.10
N PHE A 192 15.41 -14.73 14.37
CA PHE A 192 15.14 -16.17 14.46
C PHE A 192 15.62 -16.79 15.79
N GLU A 193 16.66 -16.23 16.41
CA GLU A 193 17.10 -16.65 17.75
C GLU A 193 16.11 -16.17 18.84
N ALA A 194 15.51 -14.98 18.65
CA ALA A 194 14.58 -14.38 19.61
C ALA A 194 13.21 -15.05 19.62
N SER A 195 12.79 -15.68 18.51
CA SER A 195 11.49 -16.35 18.42
C SER A 195 11.56 -17.62 17.57
N SER A 196 11.06 -18.72 18.10
CA SER A 196 10.78 -19.96 17.35
C SER A 196 9.40 -19.96 16.68
N ASP A 197 8.60 -18.91 16.90
CA ASP A 197 7.19 -18.80 16.48
C ASP A 197 6.99 -17.95 15.20
N ILE A 198 8.04 -17.82 14.37
CA ILE A 198 8.01 -17.00 13.17
C ILE A 198 7.21 -17.67 12.07
N ALA A 199 6.10 -17.06 11.66
CA ALA A 199 5.22 -17.49 10.59
C ALA A 199 5.75 -17.08 9.20
N CYS A 200 6.26 -15.87 9.07
CA CYS A 200 6.77 -15.37 7.79
C CYS A 200 7.68 -14.14 7.96
N ILE A 201 8.36 -13.84 6.88
CA ILE A 201 9.05 -12.56 6.64
C ILE A 201 8.24 -11.79 5.60
N ILE A 202 7.98 -10.51 5.85
CA ILE A 202 7.40 -9.60 4.87
C ILE A 202 8.44 -8.55 4.47
N ILE A 203 8.66 -8.39 3.17
CA ILE A 203 9.71 -7.52 2.63
C ILE A 203 9.20 -6.78 1.39
N GLU A 204 9.65 -5.55 1.22
CA GLU A 204 9.56 -4.79 -0.02
C GLU A 204 10.94 -4.84 -0.69
N PRO A 205 11.13 -5.67 -1.74
CA PRO A 205 12.47 -5.95 -2.26
C PRO A 205 13.10 -4.75 -2.99
N ILE A 206 12.27 -3.80 -3.43
CA ILE A 206 12.66 -2.51 -4.03
C ILE A 206 11.80 -1.45 -3.36
N ALA A 207 12.41 -0.62 -2.52
CA ALA A 207 11.76 0.46 -1.76
C ALA A 207 12.10 1.83 -2.34
#